data_301758c63c919a00493a0c568bac7274
#
_entry.id   301758c63c919a00493a0c568bac7274
#
_cell.length_a   1.000
_cell.length_b   1.000
_cell.length_c   1.000
_cell.angle_alpha   90.00
_cell.angle_beta   90.00
_cell.angle_gamma   90.00
#
_symmetry.space_group_name_H-M   'P 1'
#
loop_
_entity.id
_entity.type
_entity.pdbx_description
1 polymer ?
#
loop_
_entity_poly.entity_id
_entity_poly.type
_entity_poly.pdbx_seq_one_letter_code
_entity_poly.pdbx_strand_id
1 'polypeptide(L)'
;MSYISTIRKHLALPKTSWQICLLAIVGGFASALLVVLFTLTIEEIQQLYLIKRDNYITLDGVSRFDLPIIGSLVILLFAWLTGYKYLRTGIPFVLHRLKVAHGIIPFKNTFNQFFGSAVALASGFSVGREGPAVHLGAAASSYVGSLLKLPYNSIRTLCACGIAAGIAATFNTPIAAVLFVMEVIMREYKVHIFIPVMLASLVGSLVTRNVFDVSHNFEYFHKIELIPQHYIPLILLGILLGTLAAAFNKTLVTVIKHSDKLHIVPRLMVAAMITGALGYLVPGAMGVGSGAIDVSLANNWHIGLLFSLLLAKFIMTTFALGLGIPGGIIGPIIGIGAIAGALGGALVMQIIPGEHLGNDFILMGMAGFMAASLNAPIAALLAVVELSGQLEIILPAMIVITVASIISGQLFNNRSVFTMQLDVQGLLYRKPPIEKTLQKIGVLGLMIEKIELLEQASKSAIAGIIMTSDSKTPVVNKTVKKVMKNKIVVEQISYHWAEFKEETPLAHKQPADHSSSEEYTVEYQVAEKLNLHKLIPLSHQATLAEAYLALVHVRCGGVYIYQDNIDDIIGMITFEQIRQYLVNGKLIIGILPTQILARECVLEGKPD
;
A
#
# COMPACT_ATOMS: atom_id res chain seq x y z
N MET A 1 34.05 -1.79 -0.69
CA MET A 1 32.62 -1.62 -0.41
C MET A 1 32.10 -2.83 0.36
N SER A 2 31.29 -2.65 1.40
CA SER A 2 30.70 -3.79 2.11
C SER A 2 29.70 -4.50 1.19
N TYR A 3 29.56 -5.81 1.32
CA TYR A 3 28.61 -6.64 0.54
C TYR A 3 27.16 -6.08 0.60
N ILE A 4 26.80 -5.48 1.73
CA ILE A 4 25.50 -4.84 1.98
C ILE A 4 25.28 -3.61 1.07
N SER A 5 26.32 -2.80 0.81
CA SER A 5 26.20 -1.62 -0.06
C SER A 5 25.92 -2.02 -1.51
N THR A 6 26.53 -3.10 -1.97
CA THR A 6 26.28 -3.66 -3.32
C THR A 6 24.84 -4.17 -3.45
N ILE A 7 24.33 -4.87 -2.43
CA ILE A 7 22.93 -5.33 -2.41
C ILE A 7 21.96 -4.13 -2.46
N ARG A 8 22.18 -3.11 -1.64
CA ARG A 8 21.34 -1.89 -1.62
C ARG A 8 21.31 -1.20 -2.97
N LYS A 9 22.45 -1.13 -3.67
CA LYS A 9 22.54 -0.57 -5.02
C LYS A 9 21.71 -1.36 -6.04
N HIS A 10 21.80 -2.69 -6.05
CA HIS A 10 20.96 -3.54 -6.91
C HIS A 10 19.47 -3.38 -6.61
N LEU A 11 19.11 -3.28 -5.33
CA LEU A 11 17.72 -3.09 -4.89
C LEU A 11 17.17 -1.68 -5.15
N ALA A 12 18.00 -0.70 -5.42
CA ALA A 12 17.58 0.65 -5.80
C ALA A 12 16.93 0.72 -7.19
N LEU A 13 17.22 -0.27 -8.06
CA LEU A 13 16.68 -0.35 -9.41
C LEU A 13 15.33 -1.08 -9.44
N PRO A 14 14.36 -0.68 -10.30
CA PRO A 14 13.07 -1.33 -10.44
C PRO A 14 13.17 -2.60 -11.31
N LYS A 15 14.00 -3.54 -10.89
CA LYS A 15 14.21 -4.83 -11.57
C LYS A 15 13.91 -5.97 -10.61
N THR A 16 13.39 -7.08 -11.15
CA THR A 16 13.30 -8.32 -10.37
C THR A 16 14.72 -8.81 -10.09
N SER A 17 15.04 -8.99 -8.82
CA SER A 17 16.31 -9.55 -8.39
C SER A 17 16.06 -10.69 -7.40
N TRP A 18 16.94 -11.68 -7.36
CA TRP A 18 16.82 -12.79 -6.40
C TRP A 18 16.87 -12.28 -4.94
N GLN A 19 17.57 -11.17 -4.70
CA GLN A 19 17.67 -10.56 -3.37
C GLN A 19 16.30 -10.05 -2.87
N ILE A 20 15.52 -9.36 -3.72
CA ILE A 20 14.17 -8.91 -3.33
C ILE A 20 13.23 -10.09 -3.15
N CYS A 21 13.39 -11.17 -3.92
CA CYS A 21 12.62 -12.39 -3.77
C CYS A 21 12.91 -13.09 -2.43
N LEU A 22 14.19 -13.20 -2.07
CA LEU A 22 14.58 -13.75 -0.76
C LEU A 22 14.03 -12.91 0.41
N LEU A 23 14.17 -11.59 0.31
CA LEU A 23 13.61 -10.66 1.31
C LEU A 23 12.07 -10.73 1.38
N ALA A 24 11.39 -10.99 0.25
CA ALA A 24 9.96 -11.20 0.21
C ALA A 24 9.53 -12.48 0.93
N ILE A 25 10.33 -13.55 0.82
CA ILE A 25 10.10 -14.80 1.59
C ILE A 25 10.24 -14.53 3.08
N VAL A 26 11.33 -13.87 3.52
CA VAL A 26 11.55 -13.55 4.93
C VAL A 26 10.49 -12.60 5.47
N GLY A 27 10.17 -11.52 4.73
CA GLY A 27 9.12 -10.58 5.09
C GLY A 27 7.73 -11.21 5.08
N GLY A 28 7.46 -12.12 4.12
CA GLY A 28 6.23 -12.88 4.03
C GLY A 28 6.04 -13.83 5.22
N PHE A 29 7.11 -14.53 5.62
CA PHE A 29 7.11 -15.40 6.81
C PHE A 29 6.84 -14.61 8.09
N ALA A 30 7.53 -13.48 8.30
CA ALA A 30 7.30 -12.62 9.45
C ALA A 30 5.86 -12.08 9.49
N SER A 31 5.31 -11.73 8.32
CA SER A 31 3.92 -11.27 8.17
C SER A 31 2.92 -12.36 8.50
N ALA A 32 3.12 -13.56 7.97
CA ALA A 32 2.25 -14.71 8.22
C ALA A 32 2.26 -15.10 9.70
N LEU A 33 3.44 -15.14 10.33
CA LEU A 33 3.57 -15.46 11.74
C LEU A 33 2.80 -14.47 12.62
N LEU A 34 2.91 -13.16 12.32
CA LEU A 34 2.20 -12.12 13.07
C LEU A 34 0.67 -12.22 12.87
N VAL A 35 0.21 -12.56 11.67
CA VAL A 35 -1.22 -12.76 11.38
C VAL A 35 -1.76 -14.04 12.01
N VAL A 36 -0.99 -15.12 12.01
CA VAL A 36 -1.34 -16.36 12.73
C VAL A 36 -1.47 -16.09 14.23
N LEU A 37 -0.50 -15.39 14.83
CA LEU A 37 -0.56 -14.99 16.23
C LEU A 37 -1.80 -14.14 16.52
N PHE A 38 -2.14 -13.21 15.63
CA PHE A 38 -3.36 -12.40 15.74
C PHE A 38 -4.64 -13.27 15.71
N THR A 39 -4.70 -14.24 14.80
CA THR A 39 -5.85 -15.16 14.68
C THR A 39 -5.98 -16.02 15.93
N LEU A 40 -4.87 -16.60 16.42
CA LEU A 40 -4.87 -17.38 17.67
C LEU A 40 -5.32 -16.53 18.86
N THR A 41 -4.87 -15.26 18.95
CA THR A 41 -5.30 -14.35 20.03
C THR A 41 -6.82 -14.14 20.02
N ILE A 42 -7.42 -13.98 18.84
CA ILE A 42 -8.89 -13.84 18.72
C ILE A 42 -9.59 -15.12 19.19
N GLU A 43 -9.10 -16.27 18.73
CA GLU A 43 -9.66 -17.57 19.04
C GLU A 43 -9.62 -17.87 20.53
N GLU A 44 -8.48 -17.62 21.18
CA GLU A 44 -8.33 -17.78 22.64
C GLU A 44 -9.29 -16.88 23.42
N ILE A 45 -9.44 -15.60 23.01
CA ILE A 45 -10.40 -14.70 23.66
C ILE A 45 -11.85 -15.20 23.45
N GLN A 46 -12.20 -15.65 22.24
CA GLN A 46 -13.55 -16.15 21.95
C GLN A 46 -13.87 -17.44 22.69
N GLN A 47 -12.91 -18.36 22.86
CA GLN A 47 -13.10 -19.62 23.58
C GLN A 47 -13.48 -19.43 25.07
N LEU A 48 -13.20 -18.26 25.65
CA LEU A 48 -13.59 -17.96 27.03
C LEU A 48 -15.11 -17.91 27.23
N TYR A 49 -15.91 -17.65 26.16
CA TYR A 49 -17.37 -17.44 26.26
C TYR A 49 -18.17 -17.96 25.06
N LEU A 50 -17.55 -18.37 23.96
CA LEU A 50 -18.21 -18.97 22.80
C LEU A 50 -17.92 -20.48 22.71
N ILE A 51 -18.95 -21.27 22.43
CA ILE A 51 -18.83 -22.72 22.18
C ILE A 51 -18.21 -23.01 20.81
N LYS A 52 -18.57 -22.22 19.80
CA LYS A 52 -18.01 -22.26 18.44
C LYS A 52 -17.48 -20.89 18.08
N ARG A 53 -16.38 -20.85 17.33
CA ARG A 53 -15.76 -19.60 16.84
C ARG A 53 -16.77 -18.76 16.08
N ASP A 54 -16.82 -17.47 16.37
CA ASP A 54 -17.67 -16.44 15.72
C ASP A 54 -19.18 -16.74 15.73
N ASN A 55 -19.64 -17.66 16.60
CA ASN A 55 -21.05 -18.02 16.73
C ASN A 55 -21.69 -17.39 17.99
N TYR A 56 -22.18 -16.17 17.84
CA TYR A 56 -22.82 -15.39 18.90
C TYR A 56 -24.29 -15.79 19.13
N ILE A 57 -24.86 -16.69 18.30
CA ILE A 57 -26.25 -17.16 18.44
C ILE A 57 -26.44 -17.95 19.76
N THR A 58 -25.37 -18.60 20.20
CA THR A 58 -25.38 -19.43 21.43
C THR A 58 -25.40 -18.63 22.73
N LEU A 59 -25.07 -17.31 22.69
CA LEU A 59 -25.13 -16.45 23.85
C LEU A 59 -26.56 -16.01 24.17
N ASP A 60 -26.80 -15.65 25.42
CA ASP A 60 -28.05 -14.99 25.83
C ASP A 60 -28.13 -13.56 25.33
N GLY A 61 -29.34 -12.99 25.27
CA GLY A 61 -29.56 -11.67 24.70
C GLY A 61 -28.81 -10.55 25.43
N VAL A 62 -28.72 -10.64 26.76
CA VAL A 62 -28.01 -9.62 27.58
C VAL A 62 -26.52 -9.63 27.30
N SER A 63 -25.91 -10.82 27.30
CA SER A 63 -24.47 -10.96 26.95
C SER A 63 -24.15 -10.44 25.55
N ARG A 64 -25.02 -10.65 24.56
CA ARG A 64 -24.87 -10.09 23.20
C ARG A 64 -24.94 -8.57 23.18
N PHE A 65 -25.70 -7.97 24.07
CA PHE A 65 -25.77 -6.51 24.21
C PHE A 65 -24.54 -5.92 24.92
N ASP A 66 -24.10 -6.54 26.02
CA ASP A 66 -23.03 -6.02 26.87
C ASP A 66 -21.62 -6.22 26.26
N LEU A 67 -21.41 -7.29 25.51
CA LEU A 67 -20.12 -7.68 24.98
C LEU A 67 -19.48 -6.59 24.09
N PRO A 68 -20.17 -5.94 23.12
CA PRO A 68 -19.63 -4.82 22.37
C PRO A 68 -19.30 -3.60 23.22
N ILE A 69 -20.05 -3.36 24.30
CA ILE A 69 -19.79 -2.23 25.22
C ILE A 69 -18.48 -2.47 25.97
N ILE A 70 -18.30 -3.66 26.55
CA ILE A 70 -17.06 -4.06 27.22
C ILE A 70 -15.89 -3.98 26.24
N GLY A 71 -16.06 -4.51 25.03
CA GLY A 71 -15.07 -4.44 23.97
C GLY A 71 -14.65 -3.00 23.64
N SER A 72 -15.60 -2.07 23.52
CA SER A 72 -15.31 -0.66 23.28
C SER A 72 -14.52 -0.02 24.40
N LEU A 73 -14.81 -0.33 25.64
CA LEU A 73 -14.06 0.17 26.81
C LEU A 73 -12.61 -0.33 26.80
N VAL A 74 -12.39 -1.59 26.46
CA VAL A 74 -11.04 -2.15 26.34
C VAL A 74 -10.28 -1.53 25.15
N ILE A 75 -10.91 -1.31 24.00
CA ILE A 75 -10.32 -0.60 22.87
C ILE A 75 -9.93 0.82 23.25
N LEU A 76 -10.77 1.53 23.99
CA LEU A 76 -10.48 2.88 24.50
C LEU A 76 -9.31 2.88 25.47
N LEU A 77 -9.17 1.86 26.31
CA LEU A 77 -8.03 1.70 27.21
C LEU A 77 -6.72 1.58 26.43
N PHE A 78 -6.64 0.73 25.40
CA PHE A 78 -5.46 0.63 24.54
C PHE A 78 -5.17 1.93 23.79
N ALA A 79 -6.20 2.61 23.30
CA ALA A 79 -6.07 3.91 22.65
C ALA A 79 -5.53 4.99 23.59
N TRP A 80 -5.94 4.97 24.85
CA TRP A 80 -5.44 5.88 25.88
C TRP A 80 -3.96 5.60 26.20
N LEU A 81 -3.57 4.33 26.39
CA LEU A 81 -2.20 3.93 26.70
C LEU A 81 -1.21 4.31 25.59
N THR A 82 -1.59 4.21 24.32
CA THR A 82 -0.73 4.50 23.17
C THR A 82 -0.81 5.95 22.69
N GLY A 83 -1.90 6.61 23.01
CA GLY A 83 -2.31 7.95 22.52
C GLY A 83 -3.33 7.86 21.38
N TYR A 84 -4.44 8.56 21.52
CA TYR A 84 -5.60 8.51 20.61
C TYR A 84 -5.29 8.78 19.12
N LYS A 85 -4.24 9.56 18.83
CA LYS A 85 -3.79 9.85 17.46
C LYS A 85 -3.32 8.60 16.68
N TYR A 86 -2.99 7.50 17.37
CA TYR A 86 -2.52 6.26 16.77
C TYR A 86 -3.63 5.25 16.49
N LEU A 87 -4.90 5.64 16.66
CA LEU A 87 -6.05 4.79 16.38
C LEU A 87 -6.38 4.66 14.87
N ARG A 88 -5.79 5.50 14.03
CA ARG A 88 -5.92 5.35 12.57
C ARG A 88 -5.20 4.09 12.10
N THR A 89 -5.95 3.12 11.61
CA THR A 89 -5.49 1.77 11.28
C THR A 89 -6.21 1.23 10.05
N GLY A 90 -5.94 -0.04 9.68
CA GLY A 90 -6.60 -0.72 8.57
C GLY A 90 -6.05 -0.38 7.17
N ILE A 91 -6.76 -0.83 6.14
CA ILE A 91 -6.34 -0.72 4.74
C ILE A 91 -6.19 0.74 4.27
N PRO A 92 -7.11 1.69 4.56
CA PRO A 92 -6.93 3.08 4.15
C PRO A 92 -5.65 3.71 4.72
N PHE A 93 -5.33 3.42 5.97
CA PHE A 93 -4.09 3.90 6.59
C PHE A 93 -2.85 3.34 5.89
N VAL A 94 -2.83 2.04 5.57
CA VAL A 94 -1.72 1.42 4.84
C VAL A 94 -1.56 2.02 3.45
N LEU A 95 -2.65 2.25 2.72
CA LEU A 95 -2.65 2.92 1.41
C LEU A 95 -2.04 4.33 1.49
N HIS A 96 -2.41 5.09 2.51
CA HIS A 96 -1.83 6.41 2.76
C HIS A 96 -0.33 6.31 3.05
N ARG A 97 0.09 5.40 3.94
CA ARG A 97 1.51 5.20 4.29
C ARG A 97 2.37 4.74 3.10
N LEU A 98 1.83 3.89 2.22
CA LEU A 98 2.50 3.51 0.96
C LEU A 98 2.78 4.69 0.04
N LYS A 99 1.95 5.73 0.06
CA LYS A 99 2.10 6.92 -0.79
C LYS A 99 2.97 8.00 -0.16
N VAL A 100 2.84 8.22 1.16
CA VAL A 100 3.48 9.35 1.85
C VAL A 100 4.77 8.94 2.55
N ALA A 101 4.85 7.72 3.06
CA ALA A 101 5.96 7.24 3.89
C ALA A 101 6.52 5.88 3.44
N HIS A 102 6.50 5.63 2.13
CA HIS A 102 7.13 4.46 1.49
C HIS A 102 6.69 3.08 2.07
N GLY A 103 5.54 3.03 2.75
CA GLY A 103 5.02 1.82 3.38
C GLY A 103 5.57 1.53 4.78
N ILE A 104 6.33 2.45 5.36
CA ILE A 104 6.80 2.32 6.75
C ILE A 104 5.63 2.59 7.70
N ILE A 105 5.28 1.61 8.52
CA ILE A 105 4.14 1.68 9.44
C ILE A 105 4.66 1.85 10.88
N PRO A 106 4.17 2.87 11.63
CA PRO A 106 4.60 3.10 13.01
C PRO A 106 4.17 1.98 13.95
N PHE A 107 5.03 1.56 14.85
CA PHE A 107 4.75 0.47 15.81
C PHE A 107 3.49 0.71 16.66
N LYS A 108 3.27 1.95 17.15
CA LYS A 108 2.08 2.28 17.97
C LYS A 108 0.75 2.07 17.23
N ASN A 109 0.71 2.35 15.91
CA ASN A 109 -0.46 2.05 15.09
C ASN A 109 -0.66 0.53 14.92
N THR A 110 0.44 -0.22 14.74
CA THR A 110 0.41 -1.68 14.62
C THR A 110 -0.06 -2.33 15.91
N PHE A 111 0.39 -1.84 17.06
CA PHE A 111 -0.05 -2.30 18.37
C PHE A 111 -1.57 -2.08 18.56
N ASN A 112 -2.07 -0.86 18.27
CA ASN A 112 -3.50 -0.56 18.33
C ASN A 112 -4.33 -1.38 17.35
N GLN A 113 -3.78 -1.65 16.15
CA GLN A 113 -4.45 -2.51 15.18
C GLN A 113 -4.55 -3.94 15.71
N PHE A 114 -3.46 -4.50 16.27
CA PHE A 114 -3.45 -5.88 16.77
C PHE A 114 -4.45 -6.05 17.91
N PHE A 115 -4.28 -5.35 19.01
CA PHE A 115 -5.11 -5.53 20.20
C PHE A 115 -6.52 -4.95 20.03
N GLY A 116 -6.64 -3.77 19.44
CA GLY A 116 -7.94 -3.15 19.22
C GLY A 116 -8.84 -3.97 18.30
N SER A 117 -8.27 -4.53 17.22
CA SER A 117 -9.06 -5.39 16.32
C SER A 117 -9.32 -6.78 16.88
N ALA A 118 -8.40 -7.36 17.66
CA ALA A 118 -8.62 -8.65 18.33
C ALA A 118 -9.82 -8.53 19.29
N VAL A 119 -9.84 -7.46 20.10
CA VAL A 119 -10.95 -7.19 21.00
C VAL A 119 -12.25 -6.90 20.23
N ALA A 120 -12.19 -6.08 19.16
CA ALA A 120 -13.39 -5.78 18.37
C ALA A 120 -14.01 -7.06 17.76
N LEU A 121 -13.18 -7.92 17.17
CA LEU A 121 -13.61 -9.18 16.59
C LEU A 121 -14.15 -10.14 17.66
N ALA A 122 -13.46 -10.25 18.79
CA ALA A 122 -13.90 -11.07 19.89
C ALA A 122 -15.21 -10.55 20.52
N SER A 123 -15.44 -9.24 20.55
CA SER A 123 -16.65 -8.66 21.14
C SER A 123 -17.87 -8.64 20.20
N GLY A 124 -17.81 -9.31 19.04
CA GLY A 124 -18.96 -9.47 18.15
C GLY A 124 -19.28 -8.27 17.27
N PHE A 125 -18.39 -7.27 17.16
CA PHE A 125 -18.55 -6.23 16.18
C PHE A 125 -18.58 -6.79 14.76
N SER A 126 -19.43 -6.21 13.91
CA SER A 126 -19.48 -6.57 12.49
C SER A 126 -18.31 -5.95 11.74
N VAL A 127 -17.12 -6.47 11.98
CA VAL A 127 -15.85 -6.07 11.34
C VAL A 127 -15.08 -7.31 10.90
N GLY A 128 -14.20 -7.17 9.91
CA GLY A 128 -13.41 -8.27 9.35
C GLY A 128 -11.98 -8.32 9.91
N ARG A 129 -11.35 -9.48 9.81
CA ARG A 129 -9.96 -9.72 10.20
C ARG A 129 -8.96 -9.32 9.11
N GLU A 130 -9.40 -9.06 7.87
CA GLU A 130 -8.55 -8.80 6.70
C GLU A 130 -7.88 -7.42 6.78
N GLY A 131 -8.60 -6.40 7.27
CA GLY A 131 -8.03 -5.07 7.49
C GLY A 131 -6.83 -5.10 8.44
N PRO A 132 -6.98 -5.71 9.62
CA PRO A 132 -5.87 -6.01 10.52
C PRO A 132 -4.76 -6.83 9.86
N ALA A 133 -5.07 -7.90 9.14
CA ALA A 133 -4.08 -8.75 8.48
C ALA A 133 -3.24 -7.98 7.45
N VAL A 134 -3.89 -7.12 6.63
CA VAL A 134 -3.20 -6.20 5.71
C VAL A 134 -2.26 -5.25 6.45
N HIS A 135 -2.72 -4.66 7.55
CA HIS A 135 -1.92 -3.72 8.34
C HIS A 135 -0.73 -4.41 9.01
N LEU A 136 -0.98 -5.52 9.68
CA LEU A 136 0.03 -6.30 10.41
C LEU A 136 1.07 -6.88 9.43
N GLY A 137 0.61 -7.44 8.31
CA GLY A 137 1.48 -7.95 7.27
C GLY A 137 2.36 -6.86 6.66
N ALA A 138 1.76 -5.71 6.32
CA ALA A 138 2.50 -4.54 5.83
C ALA A 138 3.56 -4.08 6.84
N ALA A 139 3.20 -4.00 8.12
CA ALA A 139 4.10 -3.56 9.19
C ALA A 139 5.28 -4.53 9.37
N ALA A 140 5.02 -5.83 9.48
CA ALA A 140 6.07 -6.83 9.70
C ALA A 140 7.09 -6.85 8.56
N SER A 141 6.64 -6.92 7.31
CA SER A 141 7.54 -6.98 6.16
C SER A 141 8.28 -5.66 5.90
N SER A 142 7.61 -4.50 6.05
CA SER A 142 8.27 -3.21 5.92
C SER A 142 9.29 -2.94 7.04
N TYR A 143 9.06 -3.48 8.24
CA TYR A 143 10.00 -3.42 9.34
C TYR A 143 11.30 -4.17 9.03
N VAL A 144 11.23 -5.35 8.41
CA VAL A 144 12.41 -6.09 7.91
C VAL A 144 13.23 -5.22 6.95
N GLY A 145 12.55 -4.55 5.99
CA GLY A 145 13.21 -3.65 5.05
C GLY A 145 13.85 -2.43 5.73
N SER A 146 13.19 -1.86 6.73
CA SER A 146 13.68 -0.70 7.49
C SER A 146 14.87 -1.07 8.38
N LEU A 147 14.86 -2.24 9.00
CA LEU A 147 15.96 -2.75 9.83
C LEU A 147 17.26 -2.91 9.02
N LEU A 148 17.14 -3.37 7.78
CA LEU A 148 18.25 -3.52 6.83
C LEU A 148 18.62 -2.20 6.13
N LYS A 149 17.98 -1.08 6.47
CA LYS A 149 18.17 0.24 5.84
C LYS A 149 18.13 0.16 4.31
N LEU A 150 17.13 -0.54 3.76
CA LEU A 150 16.97 -0.71 2.31
C LEU A 150 16.48 0.60 1.65
N PRO A 151 16.72 0.77 0.35
CA PRO A 151 16.12 1.86 -0.42
C PRO A 151 14.59 1.87 -0.32
N TYR A 152 13.98 3.04 -0.27
CA TYR A 152 12.53 3.19 -0.03
C TYR A 152 11.65 2.53 -1.09
N ASN A 153 12.11 2.44 -2.34
CA ASN A 153 11.41 1.67 -3.38
C ASN A 153 11.31 0.18 -3.02
N SER A 154 12.35 -0.40 -2.43
CA SER A 154 12.36 -1.81 -1.99
C SER A 154 11.52 -2.01 -0.73
N ILE A 155 11.57 -1.08 0.25
CA ILE A 155 10.68 -1.13 1.43
C ILE A 155 9.21 -1.10 1.00
N ARG A 156 8.88 -0.28 -0.01
CA ARG A 156 7.53 -0.22 -0.58
C ARG A 156 7.11 -1.55 -1.21
N THR A 157 8.01 -2.21 -1.92
CA THR A 157 7.75 -3.55 -2.48
C THR A 157 7.57 -4.59 -1.38
N LEU A 158 8.42 -4.57 -0.35
CA LEU A 158 8.29 -5.48 0.81
C LEU A 158 6.99 -5.25 1.58
N CYS A 159 6.56 -3.99 1.74
CA CYS A 159 5.25 -3.68 2.32
C CYS A 159 4.13 -4.37 1.52
N ALA A 160 4.17 -4.30 0.18
CA ALA A 160 3.22 -5.00 -0.69
C ALA A 160 3.28 -6.53 -0.54
N CYS A 161 4.49 -7.09 -0.41
CA CYS A 161 4.73 -8.51 -0.13
C CYS A 161 4.08 -8.94 1.20
N GLY A 162 4.28 -8.13 2.25
CA GLY A 162 3.68 -8.39 3.56
C GLY A 162 2.16 -8.33 3.56
N ILE A 163 1.57 -7.41 2.80
CA ILE A 163 0.11 -7.34 2.60
C ILE A 163 -0.42 -8.64 1.98
N ALA A 164 0.22 -9.10 0.89
CA ALA A 164 -0.19 -10.33 0.22
C ALA A 164 -0.06 -11.55 1.14
N ALA A 165 1.06 -11.67 1.85
CA ALA A 165 1.26 -12.74 2.81
C ALA A 165 0.23 -12.72 3.94
N GLY A 166 -0.12 -11.53 4.46
CA GLY A 166 -1.14 -11.36 5.50
C GLY A 166 -2.54 -11.78 5.04
N ILE A 167 -2.95 -11.40 3.83
CA ILE A 167 -4.24 -11.81 3.26
C ILE A 167 -4.26 -13.32 3.00
N ALA A 168 -3.19 -13.85 2.39
CA ALA A 168 -3.06 -15.28 2.11
C ALA A 168 -3.08 -16.12 3.41
N ALA A 169 -2.44 -15.62 4.48
CA ALA A 169 -2.48 -16.26 5.78
C ALA A 169 -3.87 -16.23 6.43
N THR A 170 -4.69 -15.22 6.13
CA THR A 170 -6.03 -15.08 6.72
C THR A 170 -7.07 -15.99 6.07
N PHE A 171 -7.03 -16.14 4.74
CA PHE A 171 -8.04 -16.83 3.95
C PHE A 171 -7.55 -18.12 3.28
N ASN A 172 -6.26 -18.39 3.32
CA ASN A 172 -5.63 -19.43 2.52
C ASN A 172 -5.89 -19.28 1.00
N THR A 173 -5.94 -18.03 0.51
CA THR A 173 -6.19 -17.65 -0.90
C THR A 173 -5.00 -16.89 -1.48
N PRO A 174 -3.90 -17.58 -1.86
CA PRO A 174 -2.68 -16.92 -2.29
C PRO A 174 -2.82 -16.14 -3.61
N ILE A 175 -3.59 -16.63 -4.59
CA ILE A 175 -3.75 -15.95 -5.89
C ILE A 175 -4.61 -14.70 -5.74
N ALA A 176 -5.73 -14.79 -5.02
CA ALA A 176 -6.57 -13.64 -4.74
C ALA A 176 -5.82 -12.56 -3.95
N ALA A 177 -4.98 -12.94 -3.00
CA ALA A 177 -4.14 -12.02 -2.24
C ALA A 177 -3.16 -11.24 -3.14
N VAL A 178 -2.49 -11.90 -4.08
CA VAL A 178 -1.62 -11.25 -5.07
C VAL A 178 -2.41 -10.25 -5.91
N LEU A 179 -3.56 -10.65 -6.44
CA LEU A 179 -4.36 -9.77 -7.29
C LEU A 179 -4.98 -8.60 -6.50
N PHE A 180 -5.40 -8.84 -5.27
CA PHE A 180 -5.84 -7.76 -4.39
C PHE A 180 -4.73 -6.71 -4.19
N VAL A 181 -3.49 -7.13 -3.97
CA VAL A 181 -2.36 -6.20 -3.86
C VAL A 181 -2.14 -5.45 -5.15
N MET A 182 -2.21 -6.11 -6.32
CA MET A 182 -2.00 -5.45 -7.61
C MET A 182 -3.14 -4.49 -7.97
N GLU A 183 -4.39 -4.90 -7.77
CA GLU A 183 -5.58 -4.17 -8.21
C GLU A 183 -6.01 -3.07 -7.23
N VAL A 184 -5.96 -3.34 -5.92
CA VAL A 184 -6.46 -2.42 -4.88
C VAL A 184 -5.35 -1.56 -4.28
N ILE A 185 -4.21 -2.19 -3.92
CA ILE A 185 -3.16 -1.53 -3.14
C ILE A 185 -2.17 -0.78 -4.04
N MET A 186 -1.52 -1.49 -4.95
CA MET A 186 -0.48 -0.90 -5.82
C MET A 186 -1.09 -0.17 -7.01
N ARG A 187 -2.18 -0.72 -7.57
CA ARG A 187 -2.83 -0.27 -8.81
C ARG A 187 -1.88 -0.24 -10.00
N GLU A 188 -1.00 -1.21 -10.03
CA GLU A 188 0.01 -1.39 -11.07
C GLU A 188 0.30 -2.89 -11.25
N TYR A 189 0.27 -3.36 -12.51
CA TYR A 189 0.66 -4.73 -12.87
C TYR A 189 2.07 -4.72 -13.46
N LYS A 190 3.09 -4.95 -12.62
CA LYS A 190 4.50 -4.97 -13.03
C LYS A 190 5.18 -6.24 -12.56
N VAL A 191 5.87 -6.92 -13.48
CA VAL A 191 6.52 -8.21 -13.23
C VAL A 191 7.49 -8.16 -12.04
N HIS A 192 8.26 -7.07 -11.92
CA HIS A 192 9.24 -6.94 -10.84
C HIS A 192 8.63 -6.79 -9.44
N ILE A 193 7.35 -6.41 -9.34
CA ILE A 193 6.59 -6.40 -8.07
C ILE A 193 5.80 -7.70 -7.93
N PHE A 194 5.25 -8.22 -9.04
CA PHE A 194 4.39 -9.39 -9.06
C PHE A 194 5.09 -10.63 -8.50
N ILE A 195 6.31 -10.93 -8.97
CA ILE A 195 7.06 -12.13 -8.55
C ILE A 195 7.36 -12.14 -7.03
N PRO A 196 7.95 -11.10 -6.43
CA PRO A 196 8.16 -11.07 -4.97
C PRO A 196 6.86 -11.17 -4.17
N VAL A 197 5.78 -10.50 -4.62
CA VAL A 197 4.47 -10.54 -3.96
C VAL A 197 3.86 -11.93 -4.02
N MET A 198 4.00 -12.63 -5.15
CA MET A 198 3.54 -14.02 -5.31
C MET A 198 4.28 -14.97 -4.37
N LEU A 199 5.61 -14.85 -4.28
CA LEU A 199 6.40 -15.66 -3.33
C LEU A 199 6.00 -15.42 -1.88
N ALA A 200 5.81 -14.16 -1.49
CA ALA A 200 5.39 -13.82 -0.12
C ALA A 200 3.99 -14.36 0.19
N SER A 201 3.05 -14.26 -0.76
CA SER A 201 1.69 -14.79 -0.64
C SER A 201 1.69 -16.31 -0.47
N LEU A 202 2.50 -17.02 -1.27
CA LEU A 202 2.68 -18.47 -1.15
C LEU A 202 3.19 -18.86 0.24
N VAL A 203 4.21 -18.16 0.75
CA VAL A 203 4.73 -18.38 2.11
C VAL A 203 3.63 -18.15 3.15
N GLY A 204 2.82 -17.09 2.99
CA GLY A 204 1.67 -16.80 3.87
C GLY A 204 0.71 -17.98 3.97
N SER A 205 0.29 -18.51 2.83
CA SER A 205 -0.62 -19.67 2.77
C SER A 205 0.02 -20.93 3.36
N LEU A 206 1.31 -21.21 3.05
CA LEU A 206 2.01 -22.39 3.58
C LEU A 206 2.14 -22.35 5.11
N VAL A 207 2.46 -21.20 5.70
CA VAL A 207 2.54 -21.06 7.16
C VAL A 207 1.20 -21.34 7.81
N THR A 208 0.12 -20.81 7.26
CA THR A 208 -1.23 -21.00 7.80
C THR A 208 -1.69 -22.46 7.69
N ARG A 209 -1.43 -23.12 6.56
CA ARG A 209 -1.76 -24.55 6.37
C ARG A 209 -1.04 -25.47 7.35
N ASN A 210 0.18 -25.10 7.77
CA ASN A 210 0.93 -25.90 8.75
C ASN A 210 0.48 -25.67 10.21
N VAL A 211 -0.19 -24.56 10.50
CA VAL A 211 -0.64 -24.23 11.86
C VAL A 211 -2.11 -24.61 12.07
N PHE A 212 -2.93 -24.38 11.05
CA PHE A 212 -4.36 -24.69 11.09
C PHE A 212 -4.64 -25.84 10.10
N ASP A 213 -5.38 -26.85 10.53
CA ASP A 213 -5.96 -27.84 9.62
C ASP A 213 -7.02 -27.15 8.75
N VAL A 214 -6.57 -26.63 7.62
CA VAL A 214 -7.44 -25.92 6.68
C VAL A 214 -8.02 -26.92 5.69
N SER A 215 -9.12 -27.56 6.06
CA SER A 215 -10.09 -28.07 5.10
C SER A 215 -10.71 -26.86 4.36
N HIS A 216 -11.06 -27.03 3.10
CA HIS A 216 -11.70 -25.98 2.29
C HIS A 216 -12.95 -25.47 3.02
N ASN A 217 -13.00 -24.17 3.33
CA ASN A 217 -14.06 -23.59 4.16
C ASN A 217 -15.47 -23.70 3.56
N PHE A 218 -15.61 -24.12 2.30
CA PHE A 218 -16.87 -24.13 1.56
C PHE A 218 -17.05 -25.39 0.70
N GLU A 219 -16.86 -26.59 1.29
CA GLU A 219 -17.04 -27.88 0.59
C GLU A 219 -18.50 -28.23 0.27
N TYR A 220 -19.47 -27.37 0.63
CA TYR A 220 -20.91 -27.64 0.52
C TYR A 220 -21.52 -27.31 -0.84
N PHE A 221 -20.72 -26.92 -1.84
CA PHE A 221 -21.24 -26.50 -3.13
C PHE A 221 -21.22 -27.63 -4.17
N HIS A 222 -22.35 -27.86 -4.82
CA HIS A 222 -22.49 -28.80 -5.93
C HIS A 222 -21.96 -28.17 -7.24
N LYS A 223 -21.69 -28.99 -8.27
CA LYS A 223 -21.32 -28.48 -9.59
C LYS A 223 -22.40 -27.58 -10.15
N ILE A 224 -22.00 -26.41 -10.62
CA ILE A 224 -22.90 -25.43 -11.23
C ILE A 224 -23.05 -25.75 -12.72
N GLU A 225 -24.26 -26.15 -13.12
CA GLU A 225 -24.62 -26.29 -14.53
C GLU A 225 -25.51 -25.10 -14.95
N LEU A 226 -24.92 -24.16 -15.72
CA LEU A 226 -25.65 -22.99 -16.22
C LEU A 226 -26.56 -23.39 -17.39
N ILE A 227 -27.85 -23.17 -17.20
CA ILE A 227 -28.87 -23.24 -18.25
C ILE A 227 -29.19 -21.81 -18.72
N PRO A 228 -29.59 -21.59 -20.00
CA PRO A 228 -29.89 -20.23 -20.51
C PRO A 228 -30.89 -19.43 -19.68
N GLN A 229 -31.77 -20.09 -18.95
CA GLN A 229 -32.78 -19.48 -18.06
C GLN A 229 -32.13 -18.76 -16.86
N HIS A 230 -30.89 -19.13 -16.46
CA HIS A 230 -30.20 -18.56 -15.31
C HIS A 230 -29.58 -17.19 -15.60
N TYR A 231 -29.36 -16.80 -16.87
CA TYR A 231 -28.67 -15.53 -17.20
C TYR A 231 -29.47 -14.30 -16.76
N ILE A 232 -30.81 -14.30 -16.93
CA ILE A 232 -31.64 -13.15 -16.53
C ILE A 232 -31.60 -12.94 -15.00
N PRO A 233 -31.84 -13.98 -14.15
CA PRO A 233 -31.64 -13.87 -12.71
C PRO A 233 -30.27 -13.37 -12.28
N LEU A 234 -29.18 -13.82 -12.93
CA LEU A 234 -27.83 -13.36 -12.62
C LEU A 234 -27.61 -11.87 -12.95
N ILE A 235 -28.19 -11.38 -14.05
CA ILE A 235 -28.16 -9.95 -14.41
C ILE A 235 -28.93 -9.14 -13.36
N LEU A 236 -30.11 -9.59 -12.96
CA LEU A 236 -30.92 -8.91 -11.93
C LEU A 236 -30.21 -8.90 -10.57
N LEU A 237 -29.56 -10.01 -10.19
CA LEU A 237 -28.71 -10.08 -9.01
C LEU A 237 -27.56 -9.05 -9.10
N GLY A 238 -26.89 -8.94 -10.26
CA GLY A 238 -25.84 -7.96 -10.49
C GLY A 238 -26.32 -6.52 -10.30
N ILE A 239 -27.53 -6.19 -10.80
CA ILE A 239 -28.14 -4.85 -10.61
C ILE A 239 -28.41 -4.59 -9.12
N LEU A 240 -28.99 -5.55 -8.42
CA LEU A 240 -29.25 -5.46 -6.98
C LEU A 240 -27.95 -5.22 -6.19
N LEU A 241 -26.93 -6.04 -6.44
CA LEU A 241 -25.65 -5.96 -5.73
C LEU A 241 -24.90 -4.66 -6.04
N GLY A 242 -24.89 -4.18 -7.28
CA GLY A 242 -24.29 -2.91 -7.67
C GLY A 242 -24.93 -1.73 -6.96
N THR A 243 -26.26 -1.73 -6.87
CA THR A 243 -27.05 -0.70 -6.16
C THR A 243 -26.77 -0.75 -4.66
N LEU A 244 -26.80 -1.95 -4.07
CA LEU A 244 -26.53 -2.17 -2.65
C LEU A 244 -25.09 -1.75 -2.27
N ALA A 245 -24.09 -2.04 -3.14
CA ALA A 245 -22.70 -1.66 -2.92
C ALA A 245 -22.51 -0.13 -2.95
N ALA A 246 -23.18 0.55 -3.87
CA ALA A 246 -23.17 2.01 -3.93
C ALA A 246 -23.81 2.64 -2.67
N ALA A 247 -24.94 2.08 -2.23
CA ALA A 247 -25.60 2.51 -0.98
C ALA A 247 -24.70 2.26 0.24
N PHE A 248 -24.07 1.09 0.33
CA PHE A 248 -23.15 0.74 1.41
C PHE A 248 -21.96 1.69 1.51
N ASN A 249 -21.25 1.91 0.41
CA ASN A 249 -20.10 2.80 0.36
C ASN A 249 -20.49 4.23 0.73
N LYS A 250 -21.60 4.73 0.19
CA LYS A 250 -22.11 6.08 0.47
C LYS A 250 -22.51 6.24 1.94
N THR A 251 -23.20 5.26 2.51
CA THR A 251 -23.60 5.26 3.93
C THR A 251 -22.38 5.27 4.83
N LEU A 252 -21.43 4.37 4.62
CA LEU A 252 -20.19 4.30 5.40
C LEU A 252 -19.42 5.63 5.38
N VAL A 253 -19.22 6.20 4.20
CA VAL A 253 -18.52 7.47 4.02
C VAL A 253 -19.29 8.64 4.69
N THR A 254 -20.61 8.61 4.63
CA THR A 254 -21.46 9.61 5.29
C THR A 254 -21.32 9.51 6.81
N VAL A 255 -21.35 8.30 7.38
CA VAL A 255 -21.12 8.10 8.82
C VAL A 255 -19.74 8.61 9.24
N ILE A 256 -18.68 8.28 8.49
CA ILE A 256 -17.32 8.78 8.75
C ILE A 256 -17.30 10.32 8.76
N LYS A 257 -17.88 10.95 7.73
CA LYS A 257 -17.90 12.41 7.59
C LYS A 257 -18.60 13.12 8.76
N HIS A 258 -19.71 12.59 9.24
CA HIS A 258 -20.45 13.18 10.35
C HIS A 258 -19.78 12.89 11.70
N SER A 259 -19.16 11.73 11.85
CA SER A 259 -18.51 11.32 13.09
C SER A 259 -17.14 11.96 13.32
N ASP A 260 -16.45 12.43 12.27
CA ASP A 260 -15.06 12.95 12.38
C ASP A 260 -14.95 14.17 13.32
N LYS A 261 -16.04 14.92 13.49
CA LYS A 261 -16.13 16.07 14.41
C LYS A 261 -16.31 15.68 15.88
N LEU A 262 -16.72 14.43 16.15
CA LEU A 262 -16.98 13.95 17.49
C LEU A 262 -15.71 13.39 18.13
N HIS A 263 -15.59 13.52 19.45
CA HIS A 263 -14.53 12.86 20.21
C HIS A 263 -14.64 11.33 20.08
N ILE A 264 -13.50 10.63 20.15
CA ILE A 264 -13.43 9.18 19.90
C ILE A 264 -14.27 8.36 20.89
N VAL A 265 -14.36 8.77 22.16
CA VAL A 265 -15.08 8.04 23.22
C VAL A 265 -16.57 7.88 22.89
N PRO A 266 -17.38 8.95 22.69
CA PRO A 266 -18.78 8.79 22.33
C PRO A 266 -18.98 8.06 21.00
N ARG A 267 -18.05 8.18 20.04
CA ARG A 267 -18.11 7.45 18.75
C ARG A 267 -18.12 5.94 18.97
N LEU A 268 -17.14 5.42 19.72
CA LEU A 268 -17.02 3.99 19.97
C LEU A 268 -18.17 3.47 20.81
N MET A 269 -18.64 4.24 21.80
CA MET A 269 -19.79 3.85 22.63
C MET A 269 -21.10 3.77 21.82
N VAL A 270 -21.35 4.71 20.91
CA VAL A 270 -22.51 4.65 20.00
C VAL A 270 -22.41 3.43 19.07
N ALA A 271 -21.24 3.13 18.54
CA ALA A 271 -21.03 1.92 17.74
C ALA A 271 -21.33 0.64 18.53
N ALA A 272 -20.91 0.59 19.81
CA ALA A 272 -21.17 -0.53 20.70
C ALA A 272 -22.67 -0.70 21.00
N MET A 273 -23.37 0.39 21.29
CA MET A 273 -24.82 0.36 21.55
C MET A 273 -25.61 -0.12 20.31
N ILE A 274 -25.28 0.38 19.13
CA ILE A 274 -25.92 -0.05 17.87
C ILE A 274 -25.64 -1.54 17.63
N THR A 275 -24.38 -1.98 17.78
CA THR A 275 -24.01 -3.39 17.61
C THR A 275 -24.69 -4.28 18.63
N GLY A 276 -24.74 -3.90 19.91
CA GLY A 276 -25.39 -4.64 20.98
C GLY A 276 -26.90 -4.74 20.78
N ALA A 277 -27.57 -3.62 20.45
CA ALA A 277 -29.01 -3.60 20.20
C ALA A 277 -29.42 -4.50 19.01
N LEU A 278 -28.70 -4.38 17.91
CA LEU A 278 -28.95 -5.24 16.73
C LEU A 278 -28.54 -6.69 16.98
N GLY A 279 -27.49 -6.94 17.76
CA GLY A 279 -27.06 -8.29 18.17
C GLY A 279 -28.07 -8.97 19.10
N TYR A 280 -28.78 -8.19 19.94
CA TYR A 280 -29.90 -8.71 20.72
C TYR A 280 -31.05 -9.17 19.84
N LEU A 281 -31.41 -8.39 18.80
CA LEU A 281 -32.53 -8.67 17.90
C LEU A 281 -32.19 -9.72 16.83
N VAL A 282 -31.00 -9.62 16.22
CA VAL A 282 -30.57 -10.42 15.07
C VAL A 282 -29.16 -10.96 15.32
N PRO A 283 -29.00 -11.99 16.16
CA PRO A 283 -27.69 -12.49 16.60
C PRO A 283 -26.78 -12.98 15.46
N GLY A 284 -27.35 -13.53 14.38
CA GLY A 284 -26.60 -13.97 13.20
C GLY A 284 -25.91 -12.86 12.42
N ALA A 285 -26.21 -11.58 12.70
CA ALA A 285 -25.53 -10.44 12.09
C ALA A 285 -24.24 -10.04 12.81
N MET A 286 -23.98 -10.54 14.03
CA MET A 286 -22.75 -10.26 14.79
C MET A 286 -21.53 -10.92 14.16
N GLY A 287 -20.33 -10.47 14.54
CA GLY A 287 -19.06 -11.04 14.15
C GLY A 287 -18.66 -10.79 12.68
N VAL A 288 -17.68 -11.53 12.19
CA VAL A 288 -17.05 -11.35 10.86
C VAL A 288 -18.04 -11.57 9.71
N GLY A 289 -19.00 -12.46 9.87
CA GLY A 289 -19.97 -12.82 8.83
C GLY A 289 -20.06 -14.31 8.54
N SER A 290 -19.23 -15.16 9.16
CA SER A 290 -19.32 -16.60 9.04
C SER A 290 -20.69 -17.12 9.50
N GLY A 291 -21.20 -16.67 10.64
CA GLY A 291 -22.53 -17.00 11.11
C GLY A 291 -23.65 -16.60 10.15
N ALA A 292 -23.51 -15.47 9.45
CA ALA A 292 -24.46 -15.05 8.43
C ALA A 292 -24.41 -15.94 7.17
N ILE A 293 -23.22 -16.39 6.80
CA ILE A 293 -23.00 -17.34 5.69
C ILE A 293 -23.59 -18.70 6.07
N ASP A 294 -23.31 -19.20 7.29
CA ASP A 294 -23.82 -20.47 7.79
C ASP A 294 -25.36 -20.50 7.81
N VAL A 295 -26.01 -19.41 8.28
CA VAL A 295 -27.46 -19.25 8.24
C VAL A 295 -27.98 -19.25 6.80
N SER A 296 -27.26 -18.61 5.88
CA SER A 296 -27.63 -18.58 4.46
C SER A 296 -27.49 -19.95 3.80
N LEU A 297 -26.49 -20.74 4.19
CA LEU A 297 -26.23 -22.10 3.68
C LEU A 297 -27.15 -23.16 4.30
N ALA A 298 -27.74 -22.91 5.47
CA ALA A 298 -28.56 -23.86 6.19
C ALA A 298 -29.93 -24.17 5.54
N ASN A 299 -30.14 -23.77 4.28
CA ASN A 299 -31.37 -23.97 3.50
C ASN A 299 -32.66 -23.41 4.11
N ASN A 300 -32.55 -22.55 5.12
CA ASN A 300 -33.68 -21.83 5.70
C ASN A 300 -33.97 -20.53 4.93
N TRP A 301 -34.52 -20.67 3.74
CA TRP A 301 -34.77 -19.57 2.79
C TRP A 301 -35.98 -18.69 3.17
N HIS A 302 -36.15 -18.37 4.43
CA HIS A 302 -37.18 -17.43 4.87
C HIS A 302 -36.75 -16.00 4.47
N ILE A 303 -37.41 -15.42 3.46
CA ILE A 303 -37.12 -14.08 2.92
C ILE A 303 -37.08 -13.03 4.03
N GLY A 304 -38.02 -13.07 4.99
CA GLY A 304 -38.05 -12.14 6.11
C GLY A 304 -36.82 -12.23 7.01
N LEU A 305 -36.31 -13.45 7.28
CA LEU A 305 -35.08 -13.66 8.05
C LEU A 305 -33.87 -13.14 7.29
N LEU A 306 -33.71 -13.48 6.02
CA LEU A 306 -32.60 -13.03 5.18
C LEU A 306 -32.59 -11.51 5.04
N PHE A 307 -33.75 -10.88 4.85
CA PHE A 307 -33.86 -9.43 4.76
C PHE A 307 -33.49 -8.73 6.09
N SER A 308 -33.97 -9.25 7.24
CA SER A 308 -33.60 -8.71 8.54
C SER A 308 -32.10 -8.85 8.82
N LEU A 309 -31.51 -10.00 8.46
CA LEU A 309 -30.08 -10.29 8.59
C LEU A 309 -29.25 -9.35 7.70
N LEU A 310 -29.68 -9.13 6.44
CA LEU A 310 -29.04 -8.19 5.49
C LEU A 310 -29.03 -6.76 6.06
N LEU A 311 -30.18 -6.29 6.51
CA LEU A 311 -30.32 -4.94 7.05
C LEU A 311 -29.51 -4.75 8.33
N ALA A 312 -29.58 -5.70 9.26
CA ALA A 312 -28.81 -5.66 10.51
C ALA A 312 -27.30 -5.67 10.22
N LYS A 313 -26.81 -6.57 9.37
CA LYS A 313 -25.40 -6.66 9.00
C LYS A 313 -24.91 -5.38 8.32
N PHE A 314 -25.69 -4.81 7.39
CA PHE A 314 -25.41 -3.56 6.71
C PHE A 314 -25.24 -2.40 7.70
N ILE A 315 -26.20 -2.22 8.62
CA ILE A 315 -26.17 -1.14 9.62
C ILE A 315 -25.01 -1.35 10.60
N MET A 316 -24.89 -2.54 11.19
CA MET A 316 -23.80 -2.84 12.14
C MET A 316 -22.43 -2.57 11.54
N THR A 317 -22.17 -3.00 10.30
CA THR A 317 -20.88 -2.80 9.64
C THR A 317 -20.61 -1.33 9.35
N THR A 318 -21.58 -0.61 8.76
CA THR A 318 -21.40 0.80 8.38
C THR A 318 -21.20 1.70 9.61
N PHE A 319 -21.89 1.43 10.71
CA PHE A 319 -21.72 2.19 11.93
C PHE A 319 -20.47 1.76 12.73
N ALA A 320 -20.16 0.47 12.85
CA ALA A 320 -18.96 0.03 13.55
C ALA A 320 -17.69 0.65 12.91
N LEU A 321 -17.49 0.44 11.61
CA LEU A 321 -16.33 0.98 10.89
C LEU A 321 -16.39 2.50 10.73
N GLY A 322 -17.57 3.06 10.47
CA GLY A 322 -17.76 4.49 10.28
C GLY A 322 -17.50 5.31 11.55
N LEU A 323 -17.80 4.77 12.71
CA LEU A 323 -17.54 5.37 14.01
C LEU A 323 -16.13 5.08 14.55
N GLY A 324 -15.36 4.23 13.88
CA GLY A 324 -13.94 4.04 14.15
C GLY A 324 -13.57 2.82 14.98
N ILE A 325 -14.43 1.81 15.06
CA ILE A 325 -14.05 0.49 15.61
C ILE A 325 -12.93 -0.11 14.74
N PRO A 326 -11.80 -0.53 15.35
CA PRO A 326 -10.69 -1.13 14.61
C PRO A 326 -11.10 -2.47 13.99
N GLY A 327 -10.94 -2.59 12.68
CA GLY A 327 -11.29 -3.82 11.95
C GLY A 327 -11.21 -3.67 10.45
N GLY A 328 -11.51 -4.74 9.73
CA GLY A 328 -11.57 -4.79 8.27
C GLY A 328 -13.00 -4.67 7.75
N ILE A 329 -13.12 -4.32 6.48
CA ILE A 329 -14.41 -4.19 5.79
C ILE A 329 -14.71 -5.42 4.90
N ILE A 330 -13.67 -6.19 4.49
CA ILE A 330 -13.82 -7.24 3.47
C ILE A 330 -14.69 -8.39 3.96
N GLY A 331 -14.45 -8.89 5.19
CA GLY A 331 -15.29 -9.96 5.76
C GLY A 331 -16.77 -9.60 5.79
N PRO A 332 -17.17 -8.47 6.39
CA PRO A 332 -18.55 -8.01 6.32
C PRO A 332 -19.08 -7.81 4.88
N ILE A 333 -18.28 -7.33 3.93
CA ILE A 333 -18.65 -7.24 2.51
C ILE A 333 -18.98 -8.63 1.96
N ILE A 334 -18.15 -9.63 2.23
CA ILE A 334 -18.40 -11.02 1.82
C ILE A 334 -19.71 -11.51 2.45
N GLY A 335 -19.93 -11.27 3.75
CA GLY A 335 -21.14 -11.66 4.46
C GLY A 335 -22.41 -10.98 3.93
N ILE A 336 -22.38 -9.66 3.70
CA ILE A 336 -23.51 -8.90 3.11
C ILE A 336 -23.80 -9.42 1.69
N GLY A 337 -22.76 -9.67 0.89
CA GLY A 337 -22.88 -10.23 -0.45
C GLY A 337 -23.52 -11.63 -0.42
N ALA A 338 -23.10 -12.49 0.50
CA ALA A 338 -23.65 -13.83 0.68
C ALA A 338 -25.14 -13.80 1.01
N ILE A 339 -25.55 -12.96 1.97
CA ILE A 339 -26.95 -12.82 2.37
C ILE A 339 -27.79 -12.23 1.24
N ALA A 340 -27.27 -11.23 0.53
CA ALA A 340 -27.96 -10.62 -0.61
C ALA A 340 -28.10 -11.62 -1.78
N GLY A 341 -27.08 -12.47 -2.00
CA GLY A 341 -27.13 -13.58 -2.93
C GLY A 341 -28.18 -14.61 -2.53
N ALA A 342 -28.19 -15.04 -1.26
CA ALA A 342 -29.20 -15.96 -0.72
C ALA A 342 -30.63 -15.41 -0.89
N LEU A 343 -30.83 -14.11 -0.60
CA LEU A 343 -32.11 -13.44 -0.79
C LEU A 343 -32.52 -13.43 -2.28
N GLY A 344 -31.57 -13.13 -3.19
CA GLY A 344 -31.80 -13.22 -4.64
C GLY A 344 -32.18 -14.63 -5.08
N GLY A 345 -31.46 -15.65 -4.61
CA GLY A 345 -31.77 -17.06 -4.88
C GLY A 345 -33.14 -17.47 -4.36
N ALA A 346 -33.49 -17.08 -3.12
CA ALA A 346 -34.80 -17.34 -2.53
C ALA A 346 -35.96 -16.74 -3.35
N LEU A 347 -35.78 -15.54 -3.90
CA LEU A 347 -36.75 -14.90 -4.77
C LEU A 347 -36.89 -15.62 -6.12
N VAL A 348 -35.77 -16.06 -6.70
CA VAL A 348 -35.77 -16.82 -7.97
C VAL A 348 -36.46 -18.17 -7.80
N MET A 349 -36.22 -18.88 -6.69
CA MET A 349 -36.87 -20.16 -6.40
C MET A 349 -38.40 -20.06 -6.27
N GLN A 350 -38.94 -18.89 -5.89
CA GLN A 350 -40.40 -18.68 -5.88
C GLN A 350 -40.97 -18.54 -7.29
N ILE A 351 -40.17 -18.06 -8.25
CA ILE A 351 -40.60 -17.83 -9.65
C ILE A 351 -40.36 -19.09 -10.50
N ILE A 352 -39.27 -19.82 -10.24
CA ILE A 352 -38.87 -21.03 -10.96
C ILE A 352 -38.73 -22.17 -9.96
N PRO A 353 -39.80 -22.87 -9.57
CA PRO A 353 -39.76 -23.97 -8.60
C PRO A 353 -39.00 -25.19 -9.15
N GLY A 354 -38.17 -25.80 -8.31
CA GLY A 354 -37.52 -27.08 -8.61
C GLY A 354 -36.02 -26.99 -8.91
N GLU A 355 -35.43 -25.81 -8.92
CA GLU A 355 -33.98 -25.62 -9.12
C GLU A 355 -33.25 -25.32 -7.80
N HIS A 356 -32.14 -26.06 -7.53
CA HIS A 356 -31.31 -25.89 -6.34
C HIS A 356 -30.21 -24.82 -6.53
N LEU A 357 -30.58 -23.63 -7.04
CA LEU A 357 -29.65 -22.53 -7.35
C LEU A 357 -29.23 -21.69 -6.13
N GLY A 358 -29.79 -21.96 -4.97
CA GLY A 358 -29.63 -21.10 -3.79
C GLY A 358 -28.19 -20.89 -3.36
N ASN A 359 -27.41 -21.96 -3.27
CA ASN A 359 -26.02 -21.88 -2.85
C ASN A 359 -25.13 -21.16 -3.87
N ASP A 360 -25.43 -21.30 -5.17
CA ASP A 360 -24.70 -20.65 -6.25
C ASP A 360 -24.89 -19.13 -6.20
N PHE A 361 -26.11 -18.69 -5.90
CA PHE A 361 -26.41 -17.27 -5.72
C PHE A 361 -25.68 -16.64 -4.53
N ILE A 362 -25.39 -17.40 -3.47
CA ILE A 362 -24.58 -16.95 -2.34
C ILE A 362 -23.17 -16.59 -2.83
N LEU A 363 -22.51 -17.49 -3.57
CA LEU A 363 -21.15 -17.24 -4.10
C LEU A 363 -21.13 -16.10 -5.09
N MET A 364 -22.14 -16.02 -5.98
CA MET A 364 -22.30 -14.87 -6.91
C MET A 364 -22.51 -13.57 -6.15
N GLY A 365 -23.30 -13.59 -5.07
CA GLY A 365 -23.53 -12.44 -4.21
C GLY A 365 -22.25 -11.94 -3.56
N MET A 366 -21.44 -12.86 -3.02
CA MET A 366 -20.11 -12.53 -2.46
C MET A 366 -19.22 -11.86 -3.51
N ALA A 367 -19.10 -12.45 -4.70
CA ALA A 367 -18.26 -11.94 -5.78
C ALA A 367 -18.72 -10.56 -6.27
N GLY A 368 -20.00 -10.40 -6.61
CA GLY A 368 -20.56 -9.18 -7.16
C GLY A 368 -20.52 -8.00 -6.19
N PHE A 369 -20.91 -8.22 -4.94
CA PHE A 369 -20.90 -7.15 -3.92
C PHE A 369 -19.47 -6.72 -3.57
N MET A 370 -18.52 -7.66 -3.47
CA MET A 370 -17.12 -7.37 -3.24
C MET A 370 -16.51 -6.58 -4.41
N ALA A 371 -16.75 -7.01 -5.65
CA ALA A 371 -16.26 -6.33 -6.85
C ALA A 371 -16.76 -4.88 -6.93
N ALA A 372 -18.06 -4.66 -6.72
CA ALA A 372 -18.69 -3.35 -6.80
C ALA A 372 -18.29 -2.41 -5.66
N SER A 373 -18.13 -2.92 -4.43
CA SER A 373 -17.75 -2.11 -3.26
C SER A 373 -16.28 -1.72 -3.26
N LEU A 374 -15.38 -2.67 -3.62
CA LEU A 374 -13.94 -2.45 -3.63
C LEU A 374 -13.44 -1.84 -4.95
N ASN A 375 -14.23 -1.89 -6.00
CA ASN A 375 -13.83 -1.61 -7.39
C ASN A 375 -12.61 -2.46 -7.80
N ALA A 376 -12.72 -3.78 -7.58
CA ALA A 376 -11.69 -4.77 -7.77
C ALA A 376 -12.30 -6.08 -8.33
N PRO A 377 -12.70 -6.10 -9.61
CA PRO A 377 -13.40 -7.23 -10.20
C PRO A 377 -12.57 -8.51 -10.27
N ILE A 378 -11.26 -8.41 -10.60
CA ILE A 378 -10.41 -9.59 -10.77
C ILE A 378 -10.08 -10.21 -9.40
N ALA A 379 -9.75 -9.37 -8.41
CA ALA A 379 -9.50 -9.84 -7.05
C ALA A 379 -10.75 -10.49 -6.42
N ALA A 380 -11.93 -9.93 -6.67
CA ALA A 380 -13.21 -10.49 -6.19
C ALA A 380 -13.53 -11.83 -6.83
N LEU A 381 -13.35 -11.95 -8.16
CA LEU A 381 -13.56 -13.20 -8.89
C LEU A 381 -12.69 -14.32 -8.32
N LEU A 382 -11.39 -14.07 -8.23
CA LEU A 382 -10.46 -15.10 -7.79
C LEU A 382 -10.54 -15.39 -6.28
N ALA A 383 -10.94 -14.42 -5.47
CA ALA A 383 -11.21 -14.67 -4.07
C ALA A 383 -12.33 -15.70 -3.88
N VAL A 384 -13.43 -15.56 -4.63
CA VAL A 384 -14.56 -16.50 -4.52
C VAL A 384 -14.22 -17.86 -5.14
N VAL A 385 -13.48 -17.89 -6.25
CA VAL A 385 -13.00 -19.14 -6.87
C VAL A 385 -12.07 -19.90 -5.92
N GLU A 386 -11.09 -19.24 -5.28
CA GLU A 386 -10.20 -19.90 -4.32
C GLU A 386 -10.92 -20.32 -3.03
N LEU A 387 -11.89 -19.52 -2.55
CA LEU A 387 -12.68 -19.86 -1.37
C LEU A 387 -13.61 -21.05 -1.61
N SER A 388 -14.23 -21.15 -2.78
CA SER A 388 -15.15 -22.25 -3.13
C SER A 388 -14.44 -23.49 -3.63
N GLY A 389 -13.20 -23.36 -4.15
CA GLY A 389 -12.47 -24.43 -4.82
C GLY A 389 -13.06 -24.87 -6.17
N GLN A 390 -13.99 -24.09 -6.73
CA GLN A 390 -14.72 -24.43 -7.97
C GLN A 390 -14.37 -23.47 -9.10
N LEU A 391 -13.90 -24.01 -10.23
CA LEU A 391 -13.59 -23.22 -11.42
C LEU A 391 -14.83 -22.90 -12.25
N GLU A 392 -15.85 -23.71 -12.18
CA GLU A 392 -17.12 -23.59 -12.92
C GLU A 392 -17.86 -22.29 -12.56
N ILE A 393 -17.59 -21.73 -11.38
CA ILE A 393 -18.17 -20.47 -10.90
C ILE A 393 -17.67 -19.23 -11.67
N ILE A 394 -16.57 -19.33 -12.42
CA ILE A 394 -15.94 -18.19 -13.11
C ILE A 394 -16.93 -17.48 -14.03
N LEU A 395 -17.60 -18.22 -14.91
CA LEU A 395 -18.48 -17.63 -15.91
C LEU A 395 -19.70 -16.93 -15.30
N PRO A 396 -20.50 -17.55 -14.40
CA PRO A 396 -21.60 -16.87 -13.75
C PRO A 396 -21.15 -15.70 -12.89
N ALA A 397 -20.04 -15.84 -12.15
CA ALA A 397 -19.50 -14.75 -11.36
C ALA A 397 -19.07 -13.55 -12.25
N MET A 398 -18.46 -13.79 -13.40
CA MET A 398 -18.12 -12.72 -14.35
C MET A 398 -19.35 -11.92 -14.81
N ILE A 399 -20.48 -12.56 -15.06
CA ILE A 399 -21.74 -11.87 -15.41
C ILE A 399 -22.16 -10.94 -14.28
N VAL A 400 -22.29 -11.48 -13.07
CA VAL A 400 -22.73 -10.72 -11.89
C VAL A 400 -21.75 -9.59 -11.54
N ILE A 401 -20.45 -9.88 -11.52
CA ILE A 401 -19.39 -8.89 -11.27
C ILE A 401 -19.44 -7.75 -12.26
N THR A 402 -19.55 -8.07 -13.56
CA THR A 402 -19.55 -7.06 -14.62
C THR A 402 -20.76 -6.14 -14.49
N VAL A 403 -21.95 -6.71 -14.34
CA VAL A 403 -23.19 -5.94 -14.16
C VAL A 403 -23.13 -5.10 -12.88
N ALA A 404 -22.74 -5.70 -11.75
CA ALA A 404 -22.63 -4.99 -10.47
C ALA A 404 -21.61 -3.84 -10.52
N SER A 405 -20.48 -4.04 -11.17
CA SER A 405 -19.45 -3.02 -11.34
C SER A 405 -19.91 -1.87 -12.26
N ILE A 406 -20.61 -2.18 -13.36
CA ILE A 406 -21.18 -1.17 -14.25
C ILE A 406 -22.25 -0.35 -13.54
N ILE A 407 -23.22 -0.99 -12.88
CA ILE A 407 -24.27 -0.29 -12.14
C ILE A 407 -23.67 0.59 -11.03
N SER A 408 -22.79 0.03 -10.21
CA SER A 408 -22.14 0.77 -9.13
C SER A 408 -21.30 1.94 -9.66
N GLY A 409 -20.43 1.69 -10.65
CA GLY A 409 -19.47 2.67 -11.15
C GLY A 409 -20.07 3.71 -12.09
N GLN A 410 -20.90 3.29 -13.06
CA GLN A 410 -21.43 4.19 -14.09
C GLN A 410 -22.70 4.92 -13.65
N LEU A 411 -23.65 4.19 -13.04
CA LEU A 411 -24.93 4.78 -12.65
C LEU A 411 -24.81 5.61 -11.36
N PHE A 412 -24.09 5.08 -10.36
CA PHE A 412 -23.97 5.72 -9.05
C PHE A 412 -22.65 6.46 -8.83
N ASN A 413 -21.73 6.52 -9.81
CA ASN A 413 -20.40 7.10 -9.70
C ASN A 413 -19.63 6.60 -8.45
N ASN A 414 -19.89 5.35 -8.06
CA ASN A 414 -19.24 4.74 -6.91
C ASN A 414 -17.77 4.41 -7.23
N ARG A 415 -16.91 4.64 -6.26
CA ARG A 415 -15.48 4.30 -6.34
C ARG A 415 -15.15 3.31 -5.24
N SER A 416 -13.93 2.76 -5.28
CA SER A 416 -13.46 1.90 -4.18
C SER A 416 -13.71 2.55 -2.83
N VAL A 417 -14.34 1.82 -1.93
CA VAL A 417 -14.64 2.26 -0.55
C VAL A 417 -13.39 2.79 0.16
N PHE A 418 -12.22 2.20 -0.08
CA PHE A 418 -10.96 2.66 0.52
C PHE A 418 -10.55 4.04 0.05
N THR A 419 -10.71 4.35 -1.24
CA THR A 419 -10.39 5.68 -1.76
C THR A 419 -11.37 6.73 -1.32
N MET A 420 -12.65 6.37 -1.22
CA MET A 420 -13.68 7.27 -0.69
C MET A 420 -13.43 7.60 0.79
N GLN A 421 -13.01 6.62 1.59
CA GLN A 421 -12.60 6.85 2.99
C GLN A 421 -11.40 7.78 3.09
N LEU A 422 -10.37 7.61 2.23
CA LEU A 422 -9.19 8.49 2.20
C LEU A 422 -9.56 9.92 1.81
N ASP A 423 -10.43 10.10 0.82
CA ASP A 423 -10.91 11.42 0.40
C ASP A 423 -11.60 12.17 1.56
N VAL A 424 -12.51 11.49 2.28
CA VAL A 424 -13.25 12.10 3.40
C VAL A 424 -12.37 12.37 4.62
N GLN A 425 -11.39 11.51 4.88
CA GLN A 425 -10.42 11.71 5.97
C GLN A 425 -9.31 12.71 5.61
N GLY A 426 -9.32 13.30 4.42
CA GLY A 426 -8.29 14.23 3.96
C GLY A 426 -6.90 13.60 3.83
N LEU A 427 -6.82 12.28 3.69
CA LEU A 427 -5.56 11.56 3.60
C LEU A 427 -5.08 11.48 2.15
N LEU A 428 -3.86 11.94 1.92
CA LEU A 428 -3.26 11.96 0.59
C LEU A 428 -2.98 10.54 0.09
N TYR A 429 -3.48 10.21 -1.10
CA TYR A 429 -3.26 8.92 -1.76
C TYR A 429 -2.96 9.04 -3.26
N ARG A 430 -3.06 10.25 -3.82
CA ARG A 430 -2.71 10.55 -5.21
C ARG A 430 -1.41 11.34 -5.25
N LYS A 431 -0.55 11.02 -6.20
CA LYS A 431 0.68 11.76 -6.49
C LYS A 431 0.71 12.10 -7.97
N PRO A 432 1.38 13.21 -8.35
CA PRO A 432 1.62 13.54 -9.76
C PRO A 432 2.29 12.39 -10.51
N PRO A 433 2.03 12.22 -11.84
CA PRO A 433 2.61 11.13 -12.63
C PRO A 433 4.14 11.08 -12.59
N ILE A 434 4.79 12.23 -12.64
CA ILE A 434 6.26 12.36 -12.55
C ILE A 434 6.77 11.80 -11.23
N GLU A 435 6.17 12.19 -10.12
CA GLU A 435 6.56 11.73 -8.79
C GLU A 435 6.35 10.22 -8.63
N LYS A 436 5.27 9.68 -9.20
CA LYS A 436 5.03 8.23 -9.25
C LYS A 436 6.14 7.48 -9.98
N THR A 437 6.62 8.01 -11.10
CA THR A 437 7.68 7.38 -11.90
C THR A 437 8.99 7.40 -11.14
N LEU A 438 9.36 8.52 -10.58
CA LEU A 438 10.62 8.71 -9.85
C LEU A 438 10.67 7.96 -8.52
N GLN A 439 9.54 7.71 -7.86
CA GLN A 439 9.47 6.90 -6.64
C GLN A 439 9.85 5.43 -6.80
N LYS A 440 9.90 4.93 -8.03
CA LYS A 440 10.24 3.54 -8.32
C LYS A 440 11.73 3.26 -8.26
N ILE A 441 12.55 4.31 -8.25
CA ILE A 441 14.00 4.23 -8.32
C ILE A 441 14.59 4.87 -7.08
N GLY A 442 15.47 4.13 -6.41
CA GLY A 442 16.29 4.68 -5.34
C GLY A 442 17.44 5.52 -5.88
N VAL A 443 17.86 6.53 -5.13
CA VAL A 443 18.97 7.42 -5.52
C VAL A 443 20.26 6.68 -5.84
N LEU A 444 20.53 5.56 -5.15
CA LEU A 444 21.70 4.71 -5.40
C LEU A 444 21.75 4.13 -6.82
N GLY A 445 20.61 4.08 -7.53
CA GLY A 445 20.52 3.53 -8.88
C GLY A 445 20.97 4.50 -9.98
N LEU A 446 21.02 5.82 -9.70
CA LEU A 446 21.40 6.87 -10.67
C LEU A 446 22.59 7.70 -10.20
N MET A 447 23.02 7.55 -8.96
CA MET A 447 24.08 8.31 -8.33
C MET A 447 25.43 8.17 -9.06
N ILE A 448 26.14 9.29 -9.20
CA ILE A 448 27.55 9.32 -9.58
C ILE A 448 28.37 8.99 -8.34
N GLU A 449 29.10 7.88 -8.36
CA GLU A 449 29.91 7.40 -7.22
C GLU A 449 31.32 8.01 -7.20
N LYS A 450 31.90 8.26 -8.39
CA LYS A 450 33.23 8.87 -8.50
C LYS A 450 33.07 10.38 -8.44
N ILE A 451 33.40 10.96 -7.31
CA ILE A 451 33.45 12.40 -7.08
C ILE A 451 34.86 12.77 -6.62
N GLU A 452 35.35 13.91 -7.03
CA GLU A 452 36.60 14.48 -6.54
C GLU A 452 36.28 15.47 -5.43
N LEU A 453 36.61 15.11 -4.19
CA LEU A 453 36.30 15.89 -2.99
C LEU A 453 37.48 16.78 -2.62
N LEU A 454 37.26 18.11 -2.64
CA LEU A 454 38.22 19.12 -2.22
C LEU A 454 37.81 19.71 -0.88
N GLU A 455 38.77 20.04 -0.02
CA GLU A 455 38.53 20.71 1.25
C GLU A 455 38.93 22.17 1.18
N GLN A 456 37.98 23.07 1.36
CA GLN A 456 38.18 24.55 1.40
C GLN A 456 39.00 25.12 0.25
N ALA A 457 38.91 24.54 -0.93
CA ALA A 457 39.66 24.98 -2.11
C ALA A 457 39.12 26.32 -2.64
N SER A 458 40.05 27.16 -3.16
CA SER A 458 39.71 28.42 -3.84
C SER A 458 39.08 28.13 -5.21
N LYS A 459 38.33 29.09 -5.76
CA LYS A 459 37.75 28.96 -7.11
C LYS A 459 38.79 28.71 -8.19
N SER A 460 39.99 29.34 -8.10
CA SER A 460 41.08 29.13 -9.03
C SER A 460 41.64 27.71 -8.97
N ALA A 461 41.84 27.18 -7.77
CA ALA A 461 42.29 25.80 -7.59
C ALA A 461 41.28 24.78 -8.15
N ILE A 462 39.96 25.00 -7.90
CA ILE A 462 38.90 24.16 -8.44
C ILE A 462 38.90 24.22 -9.99
N ALA A 463 39.05 25.41 -10.57
CA ALA A 463 39.09 25.57 -12.01
C ALA A 463 40.30 24.84 -12.64
N GLY A 464 41.48 24.93 -12.03
CA GLY A 464 42.69 24.20 -12.45
C GLY A 464 42.49 22.69 -12.45
N ILE A 465 41.88 22.15 -11.38
CA ILE A 465 41.58 20.72 -11.27
C ILE A 465 40.57 20.26 -12.34
N ILE A 466 39.49 21.00 -12.57
CA ILE A 466 38.52 20.66 -13.62
C ILE A 466 39.16 20.65 -15.02
N MET A 467 40.14 21.50 -15.27
CA MET A 467 40.87 21.54 -16.55
C MET A 467 41.86 20.38 -16.72
N THR A 468 42.43 19.88 -15.63
CA THR A 468 43.43 18.80 -15.65
C THR A 468 42.83 17.43 -15.43
N SER A 469 41.69 17.36 -14.77
CA SER A 469 40.95 16.13 -14.46
C SER A 469 40.23 15.61 -15.70
N ASP A 470 40.03 14.28 -15.73
CA ASP A 470 39.20 13.63 -16.74
C ASP A 470 37.78 14.22 -16.69
N SER A 471 37.25 14.74 -17.78
CA SER A 471 36.00 15.53 -17.88
C SER A 471 34.72 14.79 -17.34
N LYS A 472 34.88 13.61 -16.76
CA LYS A 472 33.81 12.73 -16.31
C LYS A 472 33.57 12.72 -14.81
N THR A 473 34.46 13.25 -13.99
CA THR A 473 34.33 13.25 -12.52
C THR A 473 33.90 14.62 -12.02
N PRO A 474 32.73 14.72 -11.34
CA PRO A 474 32.31 16.00 -10.75
C PRO A 474 33.20 16.35 -9.58
N VAL A 475 33.59 17.63 -9.52
CA VAL A 475 34.41 18.19 -8.46
C VAL A 475 33.50 18.82 -7.41
N VAL A 476 33.63 18.39 -6.17
CA VAL A 476 32.82 18.85 -5.03
C VAL A 476 33.74 19.49 -4.00
N ASN A 477 33.46 20.73 -3.63
CA ASN A 477 34.20 21.46 -2.61
C ASN A 477 33.48 21.45 -1.28
N LYS A 478 34.14 20.96 -0.23
CA LYS A 478 33.66 20.97 1.15
C LYS A 478 34.06 22.27 1.82
N THR A 479 33.10 23.03 2.30
CA THR A 479 33.34 24.28 3.05
C THR A 479 32.84 24.15 4.47
N VAL A 480 33.68 24.50 5.44
CA VAL A 480 33.35 24.50 6.87
C VAL A 480 33.24 25.96 7.35
N LYS A 481 32.05 26.35 7.81
CA LYS A 481 31.80 27.68 8.40
C LYS A 481 31.50 27.52 9.90
N LYS A 482 32.18 28.28 10.76
CA LYS A 482 31.84 28.37 12.17
C LYS A 482 30.69 29.35 12.36
N VAL A 483 29.53 28.88 12.75
CA VAL A 483 28.34 29.69 12.97
C VAL A 483 28.01 29.67 14.47
N MET A 484 27.77 30.85 15.04
CA MET A 484 27.37 30.98 16.44
C MET A 484 25.84 30.81 16.53
N LYS A 485 25.41 29.70 17.13
CA LYS A 485 23.98 29.41 17.35
C LYS A 485 23.75 29.23 18.86
N ASN A 486 22.90 30.06 19.46
CA ASN A 486 22.60 30.03 20.91
C ASN A 486 23.83 30.03 21.83
N LYS A 487 24.83 30.90 21.57
CA LYS A 487 26.11 30.98 22.31
C LYS A 487 27.03 29.76 22.20
N ILE A 488 26.72 28.79 21.35
CA ILE A 488 27.57 27.63 21.05
C ILE A 488 28.11 27.80 19.63
N VAL A 489 29.42 27.65 19.45
CA VAL A 489 30.05 27.64 18.10
C VAL A 489 29.81 26.27 17.50
N VAL A 490 29.00 26.23 16.43
CA VAL A 490 28.72 25.00 15.67
C VAL A 490 29.44 25.10 14.32
N GLU A 491 30.16 24.07 13.95
CA GLU A 491 30.72 23.94 12.61
C GLU A 491 29.62 23.50 11.64
N GLN A 492 29.35 24.34 10.64
CA GLN A 492 28.38 24.03 9.59
C GLN A 492 29.15 23.63 8.32
N ILE A 493 29.07 22.34 7.97
CA ILE A 493 29.65 21.79 6.76
C ILE A 493 28.67 22.00 5.60
N SER A 494 29.18 22.44 4.47
CA SER A 494 28.41 22.55 3.22
C SER A 494 29.23 22.09 2.03
N TYR A 495 28.59 21.35 1.13
CA TYR A 495 29.20 20.86 -0.09
C TYR A 495 28.72 21.67 -1.30
N HIS A 496 29.64 22.02 -2.21
CA HIS A 496 29.35 22.79 -3.39
C HIS A 496 29.92 22.06 -4.61
N TRP A 497 29.05 21.85 -5.60
CA TRP A 497 29.46 21.29 -6.90
C TRP A 497 29.86 22.42 -7.85
N ALA A 498 30.97 22.23 -8.53
CA ALA A 498 31.52 23.19 -9.47
C ALA A 498 31.13 22.82 -10.91
N GLU A 499 30.55 23.80 -11.63
CA GLU A 499 30.14 23.67 -13.04
C GLU A 499 30.50 24.94 -13.82
N PHE A 500 30.96 24.76 -15.06
CA PHE A 500 31.18 25.90 -15.95
C PHE A 500 29.86 26.42 -16.54
N LYS A 501 29.74 27.74 -16.73
CA LYS A 501 28.66 28.36 -17.51
C LYS A 501 28.73 27.91 -18.97
N GLU A 502 27.62 27.58 -19.57
CA GLU A 502 27.43 26.90 -20.87
C GLU A 502 27.96 27.63 -22.13
N GLU A 503 28.71 28.70 -22.05
CA GLU A 503 29.08 29.52 -23.24
C GLU A 503 30.58 29.52 -23.62
N THR A 504 31.35 28.49 -23.25
CA THR A 504 32.76 28.47 -23.70
C THR A 504 33.04 27.23 -24.54
N PRO A 505 33.28 27.36 -25.86
CA PRO A 505 33.97 26.31 -26.61
C PRO A 505 35.31 26.09 -25.91
N LEU A 506 35.59 24.86 -25.49
CA LEU A 506 36.91 24.44 -25.04
C LEU A 506 37.89 24.83 -26.17
N ALA A 507 38.68 25.84 -25.98
CA ALA A 507 39.73 26.20 -26.90
C ALA A 507 40.67 24.99 -27.03
N HIS A 508 40.72 24.42 -28.21
CA HIS A 508 41.72 23.41 -28.57
C HIS A 508 43.10 23.96 -28.22
N LYS A 509 43.82 23.21 -27.38
CA LYS A 509 45.23 23.49 -27.09
C LYS A 509 46.00 23.66 -28.39
N GLN A 510 46.36 24.88 -28.75
CA GLN A 510 47.58 25.13 -29.51
C GLN A 510 48.73 25.17 -28.50
N PRO A 511 49.90 24.59 -28.80
CA PRO A 511 51.05 24.66 -27.92
C PRO A 511 51.48 26.11 -27.80
N ALA A 512 51.34 26.71 -26.62
CA ALA A 512 51.74 28.06 -26.35
C ALA A 512 53.20 28.12 -25.90
N ASP A 513 53.92 29.04 -26.46
CA ASP A 513 55.24 29.47 -26.02
C ASP A 513 55.20 30.05 -24.59
N HIS A 514 56.22 29.74 -23.82
CA HIS A 514 56.31 30.02 -22.39
C HIS A 514 56.35 31.52 -22.08
N SER A 515 55.29 32.05 -21.44
CA SER A 515 55.42 33.21 -20.56
C SER A 515 54.48 33.10 -19.38
N SER A 516 55.03 33.12 -18.16
CA SER A 516 54.36 32.85 -16.89
C SER A 516 53.30 33.87 -16.46
N SER A 517 53.10 34.96 -17.15
CA SER A 517 52.10 36.01 -16.88
C SER A 517 50.76 35.78 -17.59
N GLU A 518 50.73 35.06 -18.70
CA GLU A 518 49.51 34.75 -19.44
C GLU A 518 48.75 33.59 -18.79
N GLU A 519 49.43 32.65 -18.16
CA GLU A 519 48.81 31.49 -17.46
C GLU A 519 47.97 31.94 -16.24
N TYR A 520 48.47 32.93 -15.47
CA TYR A 520 47.72 33.52 -14.35
C TYR A 520 46.47 34.30 -14.78
N THR A 521 46.51 34.98 -15.91
CA THR A 521 45.36 35.74 -16.44
C THR A 521 44.27 34.81 -17.02
N VAL A 522 44.64 33.69 -17.62
CA VAL A 522 43.70 32.69 -18.14
C VAL A 522 43.02 31.95 -16.99
N GLU A 523 43.76 31.55 -15.94
CA GLU A 523 43.18 30.92 -14.76
C GLU A 523 42.20 31.84 -14.05
N TYR A 524 42.45 33.13 -13.95
CA TYR A 524 41.55 34.10 -13.30
C TYR A 524 40.25 34.31 -14.10
N GLN A 525 40.35 34.41 -15.43
CA GLN A 525 39.18 34.51 -16.30
C GLN A 525 38.32 33.27 -16.32
N VAL A 526 38.93 32.10 -16.17
CA VAL A 526 38.20 30.81 -16.08
C VAL A 526 37.53 30.64 -14.72
N ALA A 527 38.18 31.12 -13.65
CA ALA A 527 37.60 31.06 -12.27
C ALA A 527 36.35 31.97 -12.13
N GLU A 528 36.25 33.08 -12.89
CA GLU A 528 35.04 33.93 -12.90
C GLU A 528 33.82 33.23 -13.56
N LYS A 529 34.06 32.32 -14.50
CA LYS A 529 33.00 31.55 -15.20
C LYS A 529 32.53 30.32 -14.43
N LEU A 530 33.14 29.99 -13.28
CA LEU A 530 32.81 28.85 -12.48
C LEU A 530 31.61 29.14 -11.55
N ASN A 531 30.52 28.38 -11.72
CA ASN A 531 29.40 28.37 -10.81
C ASN A 531 29.61 27.32 -9.73
N LEU A 532 29.40 27.72 -8.47
CA LEU A 532 29.38 26.80 -7.33
C LEU A 532 27.92 26.60 -6.86
N HIS A 533 27.36 25.44 -7.14
CA HIS A 533 26.02 25.08 -6.73
C HIS A 533 26.07 24.38 -5.38
N LYS A 534 25.35 24.91 -4.39
CA LYS A 534 25.23 24.26 -3.10
C LYS A 534 24.47 22.94 -3.25
N LEU A 535 25.06 21.84 -2.78
CA LEU A 535 24.44 20.53 -2.78
C LEU A 535 23.51 20.37 -1.57
N ILE A 536 22.38 19.71 -1.78
CA ILE A 536 21.39 19.41 -0.73
C ILE A 536 21.63 17.98 -0.22
N PRO A 537 21.69 17.74 1.11
CA PRO A 537 21.87 16.40 1.67
C PRO A 537 20.66 15.51 1.43
N LEU A 538 20.90 14.26 1.04
CA LEU A 538 19.86 13.27 0.86
C LEU A 538 20.35 11.88 1.30
N SER A 539 19.52 11.17 2.06
CA SER A 539 19.85 9.81 2.54
C SER A 539 19.96 8.82 1.38
N HIS A 540 20.85 7.84 1.50
CA HIS A 540 20.99 6.73 0.55
C HIS A 540 19.71 5.89 0.36
N GLN A 541 18.77 5.94 1.31
CA GLN A 541 17.48 5.25 1.22
C GLN A 541 16.47 5.96 0.31
N ALA A 542 16.70 7.26 0.03
CA ALA A 542 15.76 8.09 -0.71
C ALA A 542 15.54 7.62 -2.16
N THR A 543 14.42 8.04 -2.72
CA THR A 543 14.06 7.82 -4.12
C THR A 543 14.40 9.06 -4.98
N LEU A 544 14.42 8.89 -6.30
CA LEU A 544 14.61 10.03 -7.22
C LEU A 544 13.49 11.07 -7.12
N ALA A 545 12.30 10.69 -6.61
CA ALA A 545 11.23 11.65 -6.37
C ALA A 545 11.61 12.68 -5.31
N GLU A 546 12.28 12.26 -4.25
CA GLU A 546 12.74 13.17 -3.19
C GLU A 546 13.89 14.05 -3.67
N ALA A 547 14.80 13.49 -4.47
CA ALA A 547 15.84 14.28 -5.13
C ALA A 547 15.23 15.33 -6.08
N TYR A 548 14.23 14.95 -6.87
CA TYR A 548 13.51 15.88 -7.75
C TYR A 548 12.79 16.98 -6.97
N LEU A 549 12.08 16.64 -5.91
CA LEU A 549 11.37 17.62 -5.07
C LEU A 549 12.31 18.61 -4.39
N ALA A 550 13.51 18.18 -4.01
CA ALA A 550 14.54 19.04 -3.45
C ALA A 550 15.07 20.07 -4.47
N LEU A 551 15.10 19.72 -5.77
CA LEU A 551 15.71 20.52 -6.83
C LEU A 551 14.70 21.24 -7.74
N VAL A 552 13.42 20.87 -7.74
CA VAL A 552 12.41 21.34 -8.70
C VAL A 552 12.20 22.85 -8.71
N HIS A 553 12.35 23.52 -7.57
CA HIS A 553 12.17 24.97 -7.45
C HIS A 553 13.37 25.74 -8.02
N VAL A 554 14.57 25.19 -7.89
CA VAL A 554 15.82 25.82 -8.36
C VAL A 554 16.12 25.46 -9.82
N ARG A 555 15.67 24.26 -10.25
CA ARG A 555 15.86 23.66 -11.59
C ARG A 555 17.34 23.56 -12.04
N CYS A 556 18.26 23.64 -11.09
CA CYS A 556 19.71 23.51 -11.32
C CYS A 556 20.37 22.93 -10.07
N GLY A 557 21.67 22.61 -10.15
CA GLY A 557 22.43 22.05 -9.03
C GLY A 557 22.23 20.57 -8.83
N GLY A 558 22.46 20.08 -7.62
CA GLY A 558 22.42 18.66 -7.29
C GLY A 558 22.16 18.37 -5.83
N VAL A 559 21.96 17.09 -5.54
CA VAL A 559 21.91 16.53 -4.19
C VAL A 559 23.13 15.65 -3.96
N TYR A 560 23.70 15.70 -2.76
CA TYR A 560 24.70 14.71 -2.37
C TYR A 560 24.07 13.61 -1.52
N ILE A 561 24.57 12.41 -1.69
CA ILE A 561 24.04 11.22 -1.04
C ILE A 561 24.96 10.86 0.11
N TYR A 562 24.40 10.71 1.33
CA TYR A 562 25.12 10.25 2.52
C TYR A 562 24.58 8.91 3.03
N GLN A 563 25.43 8.16 3.73
CA GLN A 563 25.05 6.82 4.24
C GLN A 563 24.46 6.90 5.64
N ASP A 564 25.26 7.12 6.67
CA ASP A 564 24.82 7.19 8.06
C ASP A 564 24.99 8.60 8.64
N ASN A 565 26.08 9.27 8.33
CA ASN A 565 26.33 10.66 8.73
C ASN A 565 26.18 11.60 7.54
N ILE A 566 25.62 12.79 7.78
CA ILE A 566 25.46 13.85 6.76
C ILE A 566 26.81 14.24 6.14
N ASP A 567 27.92 14.07 6.88
CA ASP A 567 29.27 14.41 6.45
C ASP A 567 29.98 13.29 5.66
N ASP A 568 29.32 12.13 5.49
CA ASP A 568 29.84 10.98 4.75
C ASP A 568 29.21 10.90 3.34
N ILE A 569 29.78 11.67 2.42
CA ILE A 569 29.33 11.73 1.04
C ILE A 569 29.76 10.46 0.26
N ILE A 570 28.80 9.74 -0.26
CA ILE A 570 29.02 8.52 -1.06
C ILE A 570 28.81 8.73 -2.56
N GLY A 571 28.25 9.86 -2.97
CA GLY A 571 27.99 10.22 -4.35
C GLY A 571 27.06 11.41 -4.48
N MET A 572 26.74 11.77 -5.71
CA MET A 572 25.84 12.90 -6.01
C MET A 572 24.91 12.59 -7.19
N ILE A 573 23.82 13.35 -7.27
CA ILE A 573 22.88 13.36 -8.41
C ILE A 573 22.62 14.80 -8.80
N THR A 574 22.69 15.10 -10.11
CA THR A 574 22.36 16.41 -10.66
C THR A 574 20.89 16.46 -11.11
N PHE A 575 20.31 17.66 -11.15
CA PHE A 575 18.96 17.87 -11.69
C PHE A 575 18.85 17.42 -13.15
N GLU A 576 19.90 17.63 -13.93
CA GLU A 576 19.97 17.24 -15.34
C GLU A 576 19.90 15.72 -15.53
N GLN A 577 20.56 14.94 -14.69
CA GLN A 577 20.43 13.48 -14.73
C GLN A 577 19.00 13.00 -14.48
N ILE A 578 18.29 13.64 -13.53
CA ILE A 578 16.88 13.33 -13.26
C ILE A 578 16.03 13.72 -14.48
N ARG A 579 16.29 14.87 -15.11
CA ARG A 579 15.59 15.33 -16.32
C ARG A 579 15.80 14.37 -17.48
N GLN A 580 17.03 13.98 -17.75
CA GLN A 580 17.37 13.01 -18.80
C GLN A 580 16.74 11.66 -18.60
N TYR A 581 16.70 11.18 -17.36
CA TYR A 581 15.96 9.96 -17.05
C TYR A 581 14.46 10.09 -17.37
N LEU A 582 13.85 11.23 -17.07
CA LEU A 582 12.43 11.47 -17.37
C LEU A 582 12.14 11.52 -18.88
N VAL A 583 13.07 12.09 -19.68
CA VAL A 583 12.91 12.22 -21.13
C VAL A 583 13.19 10.90 -21.85
N ASN A 584 14.29 10.24 -21.53
CA ASN A 584 14.80 9.11 -22.30
C ASN A 584 14.33 7.75 -21.78
N GLY A 585 13.75 7.69 -20.56
CA GLY A 585 13.30 6.44 -19.91
C GLY A 585 14.43 5.43 -19.65
N LYS A 586 15.69 5.79 -19.92
CA LYS A 586 16.88 4.93 -19.73
C LYS A 586 17.76 5.51 -18.63
N LEU A 587 18.27 4.62 -17.78
CA LEU A 587 19.31 4.93 -16.80
C LEU A 587 20.64 5.12 -17.54
N ILE A 588 21.06 6.37 -17.76
CA ILE A 588 22.38 6.69 -18.27
C ILE A 588 23.29 6.85 -17.05
N ILE A 589 24.01 5.78 -16.70
CA ILE A 589 24.93 5.77 -15.56
C ILE A 589 26.25 6.36 -16.04
N GLY A 590 26.69 7.45 -15.42
CA GLY A 590 28.08 7.94 -15.52
C GLY A 590 28.41 8.87 -16.69
N ILE A 591 27.45 9.53 -17.33
CA ILE A 591 27.73 10.55 -18.36
C ILE A 591 27.31 11.93 -17.82
N LEU A 592 28.28 12.84 -17.71
CA LEU A 592 28.01 14.24 -17.42
C LEU A 592 27.27 14.93 -18.59
N PRO A 593 26.35 15.88 -18.31
CA PRO A 593 25.45 16.49 -19.30
C PRO A 593 26.13 17.10 -20.53
N THR A 594 27.35 17.61 -20.38
CA THR A 594 28.13 18.27 -21.44
C THR A 594 28.49 17.41 -22.65
N GLN A 595 28.38 16.08 -22.57
CA GLN A 595 28.73 15.19 -23.69
C GLN A 595 27.54 14.77 -24.57
N ILE A 596 26.30 14.97 -24.12
CA ILE A 596 25.11 14.54 -24.87
C ILE A 596 24.71 15.59 -25.88
N LEU A 597 24.84 16.89 -25.55
CA LEU A 597 24.61 18.00 -26.49
C LEU A 597 25.58 17.95 -27.67
N ALA A 598 26.84 17.54 -27.46
CA ALA A 598 27.82 17.38 -28.54
C ALA A 598 27.50 16.22 -29.50
N ARG A 599 26.72 15.20 -29.06
CA ARG A 599 26.31 14.07 -29.93
C ARG A 599 25.06 14.38 -30.75
N GLU A 600 24.09 15.12 -30.21
CA GLU A 600 22.89 15.51 -30.96
C GLU A 600 23.19 16.53 -32.05
N CYS A 601 24.11 17.47 -31.81
CA CYS A 601 24.55 18.42 -32.84
C CYS A 601 25.38 17.80 -34.00
N VAL A 602 25.94 16.61 -33.79
CA VAL A 602 26.69 15.87 -34.85
C VAL A 602 25.79 15.01 -35.74
N LEU A 603 24.58 14.70 -35.27
CA LEU A 603 23.65 13.87 -36.06
C LEU A 603 22.70 14.67 -36.96
N GLU A 604 22.56 15.98 -36.75
CA GLU A 604 21.75 16.86 -37.63
C GLU A 604 22.53 17.50 -38.81
N GLY A 605 23.81 17.22 -38.93
CA GLY A 605 24.69 17.77 -39.97
C GLY A 605 25.08 16.77 -41.08
N LYS A 606 24.14 16.00 -41.65
CA LYS A 606 24.34 15.39 -42.99
C LYS A 606 23.41 16.08 -43.98
N PRO A 607 23.92 16.87 -44.90
CA PRO A 607 23.18 17.22 -46.11
C PRO A 607 23.11 15.99 -47.03
N ASP A 608 22.01 15.88 -47.73
CA ASP A 608 21.75 14.94 -48.83
C ASP A 608 22.83 14.96 -49.93
#